data_30083814380fd7ce7b41c20acdfaf365
#
_entry.id   30083814380fd7ce7b41c20acdfaf365
#
_cell.length_a   1.000
_cell.length_b   1.000
_cell.length_c   1.000
_cell.angle_alpha   90.00
_cell.angle_beta   90.00
_cell.angle_gamma   90.00
#
_symmetry.space_group_name_H-M   'P 1'
#
loop_
_entity.id
_entity.type
_entity.pdbx_description
1 polymer ?
#
loop_
_entity_poly.entity_id
_entity_poly.type
_entity_poly.pdbx_seq_one_letter_code
_entity_poly.pdbx_strand_id
1 'polypeptide(L)'
;MTKQAECAGELVGTDELAGAGAGATDELATLQRYLETCEGLRRALGIEGPAPQQLHRFAQGECNVNYWFAAPQAALDRLDARGGVRSDRLVLRVNHVSQMHLEKQIAYEFYVLDLLEPCGCTPRTLWCDASRTSVPWGVGVEEFLPGRPLAYETDMAQAAHILADVHAVEVPATARQTLICPANPLLGIAQECKQMFEKYRSWHAAEDFVLTRVDAMMRKAFAIAQDAGELAGRRLCIANTELNSHNFLIGDDTRPSYLIDWEKPLLSVAEQDLSHFLVPTTTNWKTDTILNRTQRDAFLDEYERAVTGRFPTQGLRERLDDYLTVTCLRGVTWCAMACVDYTEGGPGLRNEDTFAKIKQFLSREYLEMIWDDFYREA
;
A
#
# COMPACT_ATOMS: atom_id res chain seq x y z
N MET A 1 -29.88 -20.43 -31.98
CA MET A 1 -28.56 -19.94 -32.40
C MET A 1 -28.16 -18.79 -31.49
N THR A 2 -27.51 -19.13 -30.45
CA THR A 2 -27.17 -18.28 -29.31
C THR A 2 -25.73 -17.83 -29.47
N LYS A 3 -25.50 -16.53 -29.57
CA LYS A 3 -24.17 -15.92 -29.45
C LYS A 3 -23.84 -15.76 -27.97
N GLN A 4 -22.94 -16.57 -27.47
CA GLN A 4 -22.22 -16.32 -26.24
C GLN A 4 -21.29 -15.11 -26.47
N ALA A 5 -21.51 -14.06 -25.70
CA ALA A 5 -20.60 -12.94 -25.60
C ALA A 5 -19.53 -13.31 -24.58
N GLU A 6 -18.30 -13.45 -25.04
CA GLU A 6 -17.09 -13.50 -24.21
C GLU A 6 -16.91 -12.11 -23.57
N CYS A 7 -17.17 -12.01 -22.27
CA CYS A 7 -16.66 -10.91 -21.45
C CYS A 7 -15.23 -11.28 -21.00
N ALA A 8 -14.24 -11.01 -21.84
CA ALA A 8 -12.87 -10.89 -21.40
C ALA A 8 -12.77 -9.55 -20.66
N GLY A 9 -12.64 -9.58 -19.32
CA GLY A 9 -12.28 -8.42 -18.54
C GLY A 9 -10.87 -7.97 -18.94
N GLU A 10 -10.78 -6.83 -19.60
CA GLU A 10 -9.52 -6.20 -19.96
C GLU A 10 -8.73 -5.91 -18.68
N LEU A 11 -7.52 -6.46 -18.62
CA LEU A 11 -6.47 -6.09 -17.70
C LEU A 11 -6.12 -4.61 -17.99
N VAL A 12 -6.61 -3.69 -17.17
CA VAL A 12 -6.14 -2.31 -17.17
C VAL A 12 -4.72 -2.31 -16.63
N GLY A 13 -3.75 -2.02 -17.52
CA GLY A 13 -2.35 -1.83 -17.14
C GLY A 13 -1.34 -2.80 -17.74
N THR A 14 -1.58 -3.29 -18.98
CA THR A 14 -0.46 -3.76 -19.81
C THR A 14 0.06 -2.61 -20.65
N ASP A 15 0.68 -1.62 -20.03
CA ASP A 15 1.78 -0.97 -20.72
C ASP A 15 2.88 -2.02 -20.85
N GLU A 16 3.06 -2.53 -22.08
CA GLU A 16 4.24 -3.29 -22.45
C GLU A 16 5.44 -2.44 -22.04
N LEU A 17 6.09 -2.85 -20.93
CA LEU A 17 7.39 -2.31 -20.54
C LEU A 17 8.41 -2.72 -21.62
N ALA A 18 8.32 -2.08 -22.79
CA ALA A 18 9.34 -2.08 -23.82
C ALA A 18 10.57 -1.35 -23.28
N GLY A 19 11.46 -2.12 -22.66
CA GLY A 19 12.67 -1.62 -22.03
C GLY A 19 13.29 -2.59 -21.02
N ALA A 20 13.05 -3.90 -21.16
CA ALA A 20 13.78 -4.90 -20.38
C ALA A 20 15.27 -4.85 -20.76
N GLY A 21 16.05 -4.08 -20.01
CA GLY A 21 17.51 -4.12 -20.08
C GLY A 21 18.02 -5.55 -19.76
N ALA A 22 19.25 -5.87 -20.14
CA ALA A 22 19.89 -7.19 -19.95
C ALA A 22 19.70 -7.79 -18.52
N GLY A 23 19.57 -6.95 -17.48
CA GLY A 23 19.33 -7.37 -16.10
C GLY A 23 17.95 -7.99 -15.83
N ALA A 24 16.88 -7.52 -16.48
CA ALA A 24 15.53 -8.06 -16.26
C ALA A 24 15.33 -9.44 -16.89
N THR A 25 16.06 -9.73 -17.97
CA THR A 25 16.04 -11.05 -18.62
C THR A 25 16.77 -12.11 -17.77
N ASP A 26 17.83 -11.71 -17.07
CA ASP A 26 18.59 -12.56 -16.16
C ASP A 26 17.80 -12.86 -14.87
N GLU A 27 17.08 -11.86 -14.34
CA GLU A 27 16.20 -12.03 -13.17
C GLU A 27 15.09 -13.04 -13.46
N LEU A 28 14.35 -12.87 -14.55
CA LEU A 28 13.26 -13.78 -14.93
C LEU A 28 13.77 -15.22 -15.08
N ALA A 29 14.91 -15.42 -15.76
CA ALA A 29 15.50 -16.74 -15.92
C ALA A 29 15.94 -17.36 -14.57
N THR A 30 16.45 -16.54 -13.65
CA THR A 30 16.83 -16.96 -12.31
C THR A 30 15.64 -17.38 -11.48
N LEU A 31 14.56 -16.59 -11.52
CA LEU A 31 13.30 -16.89 -10.80
C LEU A 31 12.59 -18.11 -11.40
N GLN A 32 12.63 -18.27 -12.73
CA GLN A 32 12.09 -19.44 -13.39
C GLN A 32 12.80 -20.71 -12.91
N ARG A 33 14.13 -20.68 -12.85
CA ARG A 33 14.93 -21.79 -12.30
C ARG A 33 14.64 -22.03 -10.82
N TYR A 34 14.47 -20.96 -10.03
CA TYR A 34 14.10 -21.08 -8.62
C TYR A 34 12.76 -21.81 -8.44
N LEU A 35 11.74 -21.45 -9.23
CA LEU A 35 10.43 -22.13 -9.22
C LEU A 35 10.55 -23.61 -9.61
N GLU A 36 11.46 -23.96 -10.51
CA GLU A 36 11.70 -25.33 -10.96
C GLU A 36 12.47 -26.18 -9.96
N THR A 37 13.38 -25.59 -9.19
CA THR A 37 14.37 -26.32 -8.39
C THR A 37 14.24 -26.18 -6.88
N CYS A 38 13.55 -25.14 -6.37
CA CYS A 38 13.38 -24.93 -4.93
C CYS A 38 12.43 -25.98 -4.34
N GLU A 39 12.98 -27.01 -3.70
CA GLU A 39 12.19 -28.12 -3.13
C GLU A 39 11.14 -27.65 -2.11
N GLY A 40 11.48 -26.66 -1.27
CA GLY A 40 10.56 -26.11 -0.27
C GLY A 40 9.33 -25.49 -0.91
N LEU A 41 9.55 -24.61 -1.90
CA LEU A 41 8.48 -23.98 -2.68
C LEU A 41 7.64 -25.01 -3.43
N ARG A 42 8.28 -25.94 -4.12
CA ARG A 42 7.59 -27.00 -4.86
C ARG A 42 6.71 -27.86 -3.97
N ARG A 43 7.21 -28.23 -2.78
CA ARG A 43 6.43 -28.95 -1.78
C ARG A 43 5.27 -28.11 -1.25
N ALA A 44 5.51 -26.83 -0.99
CA ALA A 44 4.47 -25.91 -0.52
C ALA A 44 3.36 -25.72 -1.55
N LEU A 45 3.67 -25.77 -2.85
CA LEU A 45 2.68 -25.64 -3.93
C LEU A 45 2.15 -26.98 -4.44
N GLY A 46 2.70 -28.10 -3.99
CA GLY A 46 2.36 -29.44 -4.48
C GLY A 46 2.76 -29.68 -5.94
N ILE A 47 3.87 -29.07 -6.38
CA ILE A 47 4.39 -29.27 -7.74
C ILE A 47 5.12 -30.61 -7.80
N GLU A 48 4.54 -31.60 -8.48
CA GLU A 48 5.13 -32.89 -8.75
C GLU A 48 5.70 -32.93 -10.18
N GLY A 49 6.92 -33.44 -10.35
CA GLY A 49 7.57 -33.57 -11.67
C GLY A 49 8.09 -32.23 -12.26
N PRO A 50 8.63 -32.27 -13.49
CA PRO A 50 9.32 -31.15 -14.12
C PRO A 50 8.37 -30.19 -14.87
N ALA A 51 7.13 -30.00 -14.43
CA ALA A 51 6.22 -29.10 -15.11
C ALA A 51 6.74 -27.64 -15.06
N PRO A 52 7.15 -27.04 -16.18
CA PRO A 52 7.62 -25.67 -16.21
C PRO A 52 6.43 -24.74 -15.93
N GLN A 53 6.48 -24.03 -14.83
CA GLN A 53 5.57 -22.92 -14.57
C GLN A 53 6.17 -21.69 -15.24
N GLN A 54 5.48 -21.14 -16.22
CA GLN A 54 5.93 -19.92 -16.89
C GLN A 54 5.60 -18.70 -16.05
N LEU A 55 6.61 -17.91 -15.71
CA LEU A 55 6.46 -16.65 -15.01
C LEU A 55 6.16 -15.52 -16.00
N HIS A 56 5.15 -14.71 -15.68
CA HIS A 56 4.77 -13.52 -16.44
C HIS A 56 4.91 -12.29 -15.55
N ARG A 57 5.82 -11.38 -15.90
CA ARG A 57 5.94 -10.10 -15.20
C ARG A 57 4.69 -9.27 -15.48
N PHE A 58 4.08 -8.68 -14.43
CA PHE A 58 2.87 -7.88 -14.60
C PHE A 58 2.85 -6.58 -13.80
N ALA A 59 3.63 -6.46 -12.71
CA ALA A 59 3.68 -5.24 -11.92
C ALA A 59 5.08 -5.00 -11.35
N GLN A 60 5.43 -3.74 -11.22
CA GLN A 60 6.66 -3.30 -10.57
C GLN A 60 6.35 -2.06 -9.74
N GLY A 61 6.65 -2.14 -8.43
CA GLY A 61 6.70 -1.02 -7.51
C GLY A 61 8.13 -0.52 -7.31
N GLU A 62 8.32 0.32 -6.29
CA GLU A 62 9.65 0.83 -5.93
C GLU A 62 10.55 -0.24 -5.27
N CYS A 63 9.94 -1.18 -4.55
CA CYS A 63 10.65 -2.19 -3.76
C CYS A 63 10.47 -3.61 -4.25
N ASN A 64 9.39 -3.88 -4.96
CA ASN A 64 8.96 -5.22 -5.33
C ASN A 64 8.72 -5.33 -6.84
N VAL A 65 9.04 -6.51 -7.40
CA VAL A 65 8.63 -6.92 -8.74
C VAL A 65 7.70 -8.12 -8.60
N ASN A 66 6.58 -8.11 -9.29
CA ASN A 66 5.57 -9.15 -9.20
C ASN A 66 5.45 -9.90 -10.53
N TYR A 67 5.42 -11.23 -10.41
CA TYR A 67 5.19 -12.15 -11.50
C TYR A 67 3.96 -13.00 -11.20
N TRP A 68 3.15 -13.28 -12.20
CA TRP A 68 2.09 -14.26 -12.03
C TRP A 68 2.44 -15.57 -12.78
N PHE A 69 1.87 -16.68 -12.33
CA PHE A 69 1.93 -17.99 -12.99
C PHE A 69 0.66 -18.78 -12.70
N ALA A 70 0.39 -19.79 -13.54
CA ALA A 70 -0.78 -20.66 -13.34
C ALA A 70 -0.62 -21.47 -12.05
N ALA A 71 -1.66 -21.48 -11.22
CA ALA A 71 -1.64 -22.18 -9.94
C ALA A 71 -1.65 -23.71 -10.16
N PRO A 72 -0.76 -24.47 -9.50
CA PRO A 72 -0.87 -25.92 -9.45
C PRO A 72 -2.16 -26.36 -8.76
N GLN A 73 -2.77 -27.48 -9.21
CA GLN A 73 -4.03 -27.96 -8.65
C GLN A 73 -3.99 -28.14 -7.11
N ALA A 74 -2.90 -28.67 -6.59
CA ALA A 74 -2.74 -28.85 -5.14
C ALA A 74 -2.71 -27.51 -4.37
N ALA A 75 -2.23 -26.42 -4.99
CA ALA A 75 -2.31 -25.08 -4.40
C ALA A 75 -3.74 -24.56 -4.43
N LEU A 76 -4.48 -24.78 -5.52
CA LEU A 76 -5.91 -24.45 -5.62
C LEU A 76 -6.74 -25.19 -4.57
N ASP A 77 -6.51 -26.50 -4.38
CA ASP A 77 -7.19 -27.31 -3.38
C ASP A 77 -6.97 -26.77 -1.94
N ARG A 78 -5.75 -26.29 -1.66
CA ARG A 78 -5.45 -25.64 -0.37
C ARG A 78 -6.14 -24.30 -0.20
N LEU A 79 -6.21 -23.49 -1.25
CA LEU A 79 -6.91 -22.21 -1.23
C LEU A 79 -8.43 -22.45 -1.09
N ASP A 80 -8.97 -23.48 -1.75
CA ASP A 80 -10.38 -23.85 -1.63
C ASP A 80 -10.74 -24.23 -0.19
N ALA A 81 -9.91 -25.04 0.46
CA ALA A 81 -10.07 -25.41 1.85
C ALA A 81 -9.98 -24.23 2.84
N ARG A 82 -9.39 -23.09 2.43
CA ARG A 82 -9.23 -21.85 3.21
C ARG A 82 -10.27 -20.78 2.85
N GLY A 83 -11.40 -21.12 2.25
CA GLY A 83 -12.48 -20.18 1.95
C GLY A 83 -12.73 -19.91 0.45
N GLY A 84 -12.41 -20.88 -0.39
CA GLY A 84 -12.70 -20.85 -1.82
C GLY A 84 -11.52 -20.31 -2.67
N VAL A 85 -11.53 -20.66 -3.94
CA VAL A 85 -10.56 -20.20 -4.94
C VAL A 85 -11.04 -18.88 -5.55
N ARG A 86 -10.18 -17.87 -5.56
CA ARG A 86 -10.47 -16.54 -6.10
C ARG A 86 -9.89 -16.34 -7.51
N SER A 87 -8.85 -17.10 -7.86
CA SER A 87 -8.19 -17.07 -9.18
C SER A 87 -7.47 -18.40 -9.44
N ASP A 88 -7.27 -18.73 -10.71
CA ASP A 88 -6.43 -19.85 -11.18
C ASP A 88 -4.94 -19.46 -11.28
N ARG A 89 -4.56 -18.32 -10.74
CA ARG A 89 -3.20 -17.76 -10.77
C ARG A 89 -2.66 -17.54 -9.37
N LEU A 90 -1.33 -17.55 -9.28
CA LEU A 90 -0.58 -17.14 -8.10
C LEU A 90 0.36 -15.99 -8.46
N VAL A 91 0.74 -15.20 -7.45
CA VAL A 91 1.75 -14.14 -7.57
C VAL A 91 3.04 -14.62 -6.93
N LEU A 92 4.14 -14.52 -7.67
CA LEU A 92 5.49 -14.56 -7.14
C LEU A 92 5.94 -13.11 -6.89
N ARG A 93 5.98 -12.71 -5.62
CA ARG A 93 6.45 -11.40 -5.18
C ARG A 93 7.94 -11.46 -4.89
N VAL A 94 8.70 -10.57 -5.50
CA VAL A 94 10.17 -10.51 -5.39
C VAL A 94 10.56 -9.19 -4.76
N ASN A 95 11.14 -9.25 -3.57
CA ASN A 95 11.52 -8.09 -2.80
C ASN A 95 12.99 -7.74 -3.00
N HIS A 96 13.27 -6.60 -3.59
CA HIS A 96 14.61 -6.10 -3.87
C HIS A 96 15.17 -5.24 -2.73
N VAL A 97 14.34 -4.34 -2.19
CA VAL A 97 14.73 -3.39 -1.15
C VAL A 97 13.63 -3.24 -0.11
N SER A 98 13.94 -2.63 1.01
CA SER A 98 12.98 -2.32 2.07
C SER A 98 12.97 -0.83 2.37
N GLN A 99 11.82 -0.19 2.22
CA GLN A 99 11.61 1.19 2.67
C GLN A 99 11.58 1.30 4.21
N MET A 100 11.24 0.19 4.88
CA MET A 100 11.25 0.10 6.35
C MET A 100 12.63 -0.27 6.92
N HIS A 101 13.65 -0.42 6.06
CA HIS A 101 15.00 -0.85 6.44
C HIS A 101 15.04 -2.20 7.16
N LEU A 102 14.13 -3.12 6.82
CA LEU A 102 14.07 -4.46 7.36
C LEU A 102 15.00 -5.39 6.58
N GLU A 103 15.78 -6.19 7.29
CA GLU A 103 16.65 -7.22 6.68
C GLU A 103 15.85 -8.28 5.91
N LYS A 104 14.68 -8.65 6.45
CA LYS A 104 13.79 -9.70 5.92
C LYS A 104 12.40 -9.14 5.61
N GLN A 105 12.36 -8.12 4.76
CA GLN A 105 11.12 -7.42 4.38
C GLN A 105 10.00 -8.38 3.98
N ILE A 106 10.26 -9.33 3.08
CA ILE A 106 9.23 -10.26 2.58
C ILE A 106 8.65 -11.14 3.70
N ALA A 107 9.46 -11.56 4.67
CA ALA A 107 8.97 -12.33 5.81
C ALA A 107 8.06 -11.48 6.72
N TYR A 108 8.35 -10.19 6.85
CA TYR A 108 7.52 -9.27 7.60
C TYR A 108 6.15 -9.04 6.91
N GLU A 109 6.15 -8.80 5.60
CA GLU A 109 4.91 -8.67 4.80
C GLU A 109 4.04 -9.92 4.90
N PHE A 110 4.64 -11.09 4.72
CA PHE A 110 3.93 -12.37 4.75
C PHE A 110 3.41 -12.72 6.14
N TYR A 111 4.15 -12.37 7.19
CA TYR A 111 3.65 -12.50 8.56
C TYR A 111 2.40 -11.63 8.80
N VAL A 112 2.38 -10.41 8.26
CA VAL A 112 1.20 -9.53 8.36
C VAL A 112 0.02 -10.11 7.56
N LEU A 113 0.25 -10.60 6.34
CA LEU A 113 -0.80 -11.23 5.54
C LEU A 113 -1.39 -12.47 6.24
N ASP A 114 -0.55 -13.29 6.90
CA ASP A 114 -1.03 -14.43 7.69
C ASP A 114 -1.91 -13.98 8.87
N LEU A 115 -1.57 -12.87 9.54
CA LEU A 115 -2.41 -12.30 10.60
C LEU A 115 -3.74 -11.75 10.06
N LEU A 116 -3.74 -11.21 8.85
CA LEU A 116 -4.90 -10.59 8.20
C LEU A 116 -5.80 -11.59 7.46
N GLU A 117 -5.38 -12.83 7.26
CA GLU A 117 -6.19 -13.83 6.55
C GLU A 117 -7.66 -13.91 7.03
N PRO A 118 -7.96 -13.80 8.35
CA PRO A 118 -9.35 -13.85 8.83
C PRO A 118 -10.25 -12.73 8.30
N CYS A 119 -9.73 -11.59 7.84
CA CYS A 119 -10.56 -10.53 7.27
C CYS A 119 -11.14 -10.91 5.89
N GLY A 120 -10.51 -11.85 5.20
CA GLY A 120 -10.98 -12.34 3.90
C GLY A 120 -10.74 -11.37 2.73
N CYS A 121 -10.23 -10.17 2.97
CA CYS A 121 -10.04 -9.13 1.95
C CYS A 121 -8.58 -8.83 1.61
N THR A 122 -7.65 -9.73 1.97
CA THR A 122 -6.22 -9.62 1.62
C THR A 122 -5.74 -10.87 0.86
N PRO A 123 -4.57 -10.84 0.19
CA PRO A 123 -3.98 -12.03 -0.39
C PRO A 123 -3.66 -13.08 0.68
N ARG A 124 -3.91 -14.35 0.39
CA ARG A 124 -3.48 -15.47 1.23
C ARG A 124 -2.09 -15.93 0.81
N THR A 125 -1.24 -16.16 1.78
CA THR A 125 0.14 -16.61 1.55
C THR A 125 0.20 -18.12 1.36
N LEU A 126 1.16 -18.59 0.54
CA LEU A 126 1.42 -20.00 0.31
C LEU A 126 2.88 -20.39 0.57
N TRP A 127 3.83 -19.49 0.34
CA TRP A 127 5.26 -19.73 0.50
C TRP A 127 6.02 -18.44 0.76
N CYS A 128 7.03 -18.48 1.63
CA CYS A 128 7.94 -17.36 1.85
C CYS A 128 9.38 -17.84 2.04
N ASP A 129 10.31 -17.23 1.32
CA ASP A 129 11.76 -17.44 1.48
C ASP A 129 12.47 -16.08 1.59
N ALA A 130 12.80 -15.71 2.81
CA ALA A 130 13.58 -14.51 3.10
C ALA A 130 15.07 -14.78 3.31
N SER A 131 15.53 -16.01 3.03
CA SER A 131 16.91 -16.43 3.30
C SER A 131 17.93 -15.80 2.36
N ARG A 132 17.51 -15.46 1.12
CA ARG A 132 18.38 -14.96 0.04
C ARG A 132 19.54 -15.91 -0.30
N THR A 133 19.40 -17.20 -0.01
CA THR A 133 20.45 -18.20 -0.25
C THR A 133 20.39 -18.81 -1.63
N SER A 134 19.21 -19.06 -2.17
CA SER A 134 18.99 -19.65 -3.49
C SER A 134 18.89 -18.61 -4.60
N VAL A 135 18.34 -17.42 -4.24
CA VAL A 135 18.27 -16.22 -5.09
C VAL A 135 18.66 -15.01 -4.23
N PRO A 136 19.17 -13.91 -4.82
CA PRO A 136 19.65 -12.76 -4.05
C PRO A 136 18.54 -11.90 -3.45
N TRP A 137 17.28 -12.24 -3.68
CA TRP A 137 16.09 -11.51 -3.26
C TRP A 137 15.29 -12.28 -2.21
N GLY A 138 14.47 -11.57 -1.43
CA GLY A 138 13.38 -12.19 -0.70
C GLY A 138 12.26 -12.55 -1.65
N VAL A 139 11.70 -13.75 -1.53
CA VAL A 139 10.67 -14.26 -2.45
C VAL A 139 9.47 -14.77 -1.68
N GLY A 140 8.26 -14.42 -2.13
CA GLY A 140 7.02 -14.93 -1.58
C GLY A 140 6.05 -15.36 -2.66
N VAL A 141 5.20 -16.34 -2.35
CA VAL A 141 4.08 -16.75 -3.21
C VAL A 141 2.78 -16.49 -2.46
N GLU A 142 1.92 -15.73 -3.09
CA GLU A 142 0.61 -15.38 -2.59
C GLU A 142 -0.47 -15.57 -3.66
N GLU A 143 -1.71 -15.47 -3.25
CA GLU A 143 -2.87 -15.58 -4.12
C GLU A 143 -2.96 -14.39 -5.07
N PHE A 144 -3.27 -14.63 -6.33
CA PHE A 144 -3.62 -13.58 -7.28
C PHE A 144 -5.08 -13.18 -7.05
N LEU A 145 -5.31 -11.90 -6.77
CA LEU A 145 -6.64 -11.35 -6.53
C LEU A 145 -7.14 -10.60 -7.77
N PRO A 146 -8.30 -10.95 -8.32
CA PRO A 146 -8.92 -10.21 -9.42
C PRO A 146 -9.67 -8.97 -8.92
N GLY A 147 -9.72 -7.92 -9.71
CA GLY A 147 -10.47 -6.70 -9.43
C GLY A 147 -9.98 -5.54 -10.27
N ARG A 148 -10.72 -4.45 -10.25
CA ARG A 148 -10.30 -3.18 -10.85
C ARG A 148 -9.83 -2.19 -9.76
N PRO A 149 -9.02 -1.20 -10.10
CA PRO A 149 -8.71 -0.12 -9.16
C PRO A 149 -9.98 0.58 -8.65
N LEU A 150 -9.90 1.12 -7.45
CA LEU A 150 -10.97 1.89 -6.81
C LEU A 150 -11.23 3.20 -7.56
N ALA A 151 -12.51 3.51 -7.78
CA ALA A 151 -13.00 4.81 -8.21
C ALA A 151 -13.65 5.54 -7.02
N TYR A 152 -13.09 6.68 -6.61
CA TYR A 152 -13.58 7.41 -5.44
C TYR A 152 -15.03 7.89 -5.58
N GLU A 153 -15.54 8.04 -6.81
CA GLU A 153 -16.90 8.48 -7.09
C GLU A 153 -17.95 7.43 -6.74
N THR A 154 -17.59 6.15 -6.78
CA THR A 154 -18.56 5.04 -6.67
C THR A 154 -18.24 4.02 -5.61
N ASP A 155 -16.99 3.86 -5.20
CA ASP A 155 -16.52 2.70 -4.44
C ASP A 155 -16.14 3.02 -2.98
N MET A 156 -16.45 4.22 -2.49
CA MET A 156 -16.10 4.65 -1.13
C MET A 156 -16.67 3.72 -0.05
N ALA A 157 -17.89 3.21 -0.26
CA ALA A 157 -18.49 2.26 0.68
C ALA A 157 -17.72 0.94 0.74
N GLN A 158 -17.30 0.40 -0.40
CA GLN A 158 -16.50 -0.83 -0.45
C GLN A 158 -15.14 -0.63 0.25
N ALA A 159 -14.49 0.52 0.03
CA ALA A 159 -13.24 0.85 0.73
C ALA A 159 -13.45 0.93 2.26
N ALA A 160 -14.54 1.55 2.71
CA ALA A 160 -14.87 1.63 4.13
C ALA A 160 -15.06 0.23 4.76
N HIS A 161 -15.73 -0.68 4.06
CA HIS A 161 -15.93 -2.07 4.50
C HIS A 161 -14.61 -2.84 4.55
N ILE A 162 -13.75 -2.73 3.51
CA ILE A 162 -12.44 -3.37 3.49
C ILE A 162 -11.60 -2.91 4.70
N LEU A 163 -11.52 -1.60 4.94
CA LEU A 163 -10.75 -1.06 6.07
C LEU A 163 -11.36 -1.47 7.41
N ALA A 164 -12.69 -1.53 7.52
CA ALA A 164 -13.37 -2.03 8.72
C ALA A 164 -13.04 -3.51 8.99
N ASP A 165 -13.00 -4.35 7.96
CA ASP A 165 -12.65 -5.76 8.07
C ASP A 165 -11.19 -5.97 8.48
N VAL A 166 -10.27 -5.21 7.90
CA VAL A 166 -8.84 -5.20 8.26
C VAL A 166 -8.64 -4.76 9.71
N HIS A 167 -9.19 -3.59 10.10
CA HIS A 167 -8.99 -3.04 11.44
C HIS A 167 -9.66 -3.85 12.55
N ALA A 168 -10.71 -4.61 12.21
CA ALA A 168 -11.40 -5.48 13.15
C ALA A 168 -10.63 -6.76 13.49
N VAL A 169 -9.60 -7.14 12.71
CA VAL A 169 -8.79 -8.33 13.00
C VAL A 169 -8.17 -8.23 14.38
N GLU A 170 -8.31 -9.29 15.17
CA GLU A 170 -7.68 -9.38 16.48
C GLU A 170 -6.19 -9.70 16.32
N VAL A 171 -5.34 -8.74 16.75
CA VAL A 171 -3.90 -8.91 16.69
C VAL A 171 -3.43 -9.56 17.98
N PRO A 172 -2.82 -10.76 17.94
CA PRO A 172 -2.33 -11.45 19.14
C PRO A 172 -1.22 -10.64 19.83
N ALA A 173 -1.18 -10.68 21.16
CA ALA A 173 -0.21 -9.93 21.94
C ALA A 173 1.26 -10.25 21.54
N THR A 174 1.52 -11.45 21.07
CA THR A 174 2.84 -11.89 20.56
C THR A 174 3.26 -11.14 19.29
N ALA A 175 2.31 -10.66 18.49
CA ALA A 175 2.60 -9.91 17.26
C ALA A 175 3.34 -8.58 17.53
N ARG A 176 3.17 -7.99 18.73
CA ARG A 176 3.92 -6.79 19.16
C ARG A 176 5.43 -6.98 19.22
N GLN A 177 5.90 -8.22 19.31
CA GLN A 177 7.35 -8.53 19.31
C GLN A 177 7.93 -8.52 17.88
N THR A 178 7.09 -8.70 16.88
CA THR A 178 7.48 -8.78 15.47
C THR A 178 7.10 -7.50 14.70
N LEU A 179 5.89 -6.96 14.95
CA LEU A 179 5.40 -5.80 14.24
C LEU A 179 6.02 -4.51 14.79
N ILE A 180 6.37 -3.62 13.88
CA ILE A 180 6.75 -2.25 14.22
C ILE A 180 5.51 -1.54 14.76
N CYS A 181 5.61 -1.08 16.01
CA CYS A 181 4.54 -0.41 16.74
C CYS A 181 5.07 0.92 17.28
N PRO A 182 4.91 2.03 16.55
CA PRO A 182 5.35 3.35 17.02
C PRO A 182 4.61 3.75 18.31
N ALA A 183 5.33 4.20 19.33
CA ALA A 183 4.69 4.70 20.55
C ALA A 183 3.83 5.95 20.26
N ASN A 184 4.30 6.81 19.39
CA ASN A 184 3.57 7.98 18.87
C ASN A 184 3.69 8.00 17.32
N PRO A 185 2.67 7.50 16.59
CA PRO A 185 2.69 7.47 15.14
C PRO A 185 2.77 8.85 14.48
N LEU A 186 2.08 9.85 15.03
CA LEU A 186 2.11 11.21 14.51
C LEU A 186 3.51 11.82 14.58
N LEU A 187 4.24 11.57 15.67
CA LEU A 187 5.63 12.01 15.79
C LEU A 187 6.53 11.27 14.80
N GLY A 188 6.30 9.97 14.60
CA GLY A 188 7.01 9.19 13.59
C GLY A 188 6.83 9.76 12.19
N ILE A 189 5.58 10.05 11.79
CA ILE A 189 5.27 10.67 10.49
C ILE A 189 5.92 12.06 10.38
N ALA A 190 5.80 12.92 11.40
CA ALA A 190 6.40 14.25 11.38
C ALA A 190 7.94 14.21 11.25
N GLN A 191 8.60 13.23 11.88
CA GLN A 191 10.04 13.02 11.74
C GLN A 191 10.42 12.54 10.34
N GLU A 192 9.66 11.61 9.74
CA GLU A 192 9.82 11.18 8.35
C GLU A 192 9.68 12.38 7.40
N CYS A 193 8.64 13.21 7.58
CA CYS A 193 8.43 14.44 6.82
C CYS A 193 9.65 15.36 6.88
N LYS A 194 10.19 15.56 8.06
CA LYS A 194 11.38 16.40 8.25
C LYS A 194 12.59 15.86 7.48
N GLN A 195 12.82 14.54 7.56
CA GLN A 195 13.94 13.89 6.85
C GLN A 195 13.80 14.03 5.33
N MET A 196 12.61 13.74 4.79
CA MET A 196 12.34 13.89 3.36
C MET A 196 12.52 15.34 2.88
N PHE A 197 12.00 16.30 3.66
CA PHE A 197 12.05 17.71 3.26
C PHE A 197 13.44 18.32 3.32
N GLU A 198 14.36 17.78 4.11
CA GLU A 198 15.73 18.29 4.21
C GLU A 198 16.47 18.25 2.88
N LYS A 199 16.16 17.27 2.02
CA LYS A 199 16.70 17.17 0.66
C LYS A 199 16.27 18.35 -0.20
N TYR A 200 15.00 18.73 -0.16
CA TYR A 200 14.47 19.88 -0.89
C TYR A 200 15.02 21.20 -0.31
N ARG A 201 15.07 21.31 1.01
CA ARG A 201 15.55 22.50 1.72
C ARG A 201 17.01 22.84 1.35
N SER A 202 17.84 21.83 1.18
CA SER A 202 19.25 22.00 0.81
C SER A 202 19.49 22.15 -0.70
N TRP A 203 18.44 22.02 -1.51
CA TRP A 203 18.54 22.12 -2.96
C TRP A 203 18.68 23.57 -3.42
N HIS A 204 19.61 23.84 -4.32
CA HIS A 204 19.95 25.19 -4.81
C HIS A 204 18.80 25.87 -5.58
N ALA A 205 17.84 25.10 -6.11
CA ALA A 205 16.67 25.58 -6.85
C ALA A 205 15.38 25.48 -6.03
N ALA A 206 15.45 25.31 -4.70
CA ALA A 206 14.28 25.31 -3.83
C ALA A 206 13.53 26.64 -3.88
N GLU A 207 12.21 26.58 -4.01
CA GLU A 207 11.36 27.77 -4.07
C GLU A 207 11.06 28.32 -2.69
N ASP A 208 11.28 29.62 -2.45
CA ASP A 208 11.03 30.28 -1.17
C ASP A 208 9.60 30.09 -0.64
N PHE A 209 8.62 30.09 -1.55
CA PHE A 209 7.23 29.86 -1.16
C PHE A 209 7.03 28.45 -0.59
N VAL A 210 7.55 27.42 -1.26
CA VAL A 210 7.47 26.03 -0.80
C VAL A 210 8.17 25.88 0.55
N LEU A 211 9.39 26.42 0.68
CA LEU A 211 10.13 26.40 1.94
C LEU A 211 9.32 27.03 3.08
N THR A 212 8.79 28.24 2.87
CA THR A 212 8.02 28.95 3.89
C THR A 212 6.74 28.21 4.28
N ARG A 213 6.00 27.70 3.29
CA ARG A 213 4.71 27.02 3.51
C ARG A 213 4.92 25.69 4.20
N VAL A 214 5.82 24.85 3.71
CA VAL A 214 6.10 23.53 4.31
C VAL A 214 6.69 23.67 5.71
N ASP A 215 7.50 24.69 5.98
CA ASP A 215 7.98 24.98 7.34
C ASP A 215 6.85 25.35 8.31
N ALA A 216 5.85 26.08 7.85
CA ALA A 216 4.68 26.40 8.66
C ALA A 216 3.86 25.13 8.94
N MET A 217 3.62 24.29 7.93
CA MET A 217 2.95 23.00 8.06
C MET A 217 3.72 22.07 9.03
N MET A 218 5.04 22.00 8.90
CA MET A 218 5.90 21.20 9.75
C MET A 218 5.81 21.60 11.22
N ARG A 219 5.86 22.91 11.52
CA ARG A 219 5.70 23.38 12.90
C ARG A 219 4.36 22.95 13.51
N LYS A 220 3.25 23.05 12.76
CA LYS A 220 1.93 22.60 13.22
C LYS A 220 1.90 21.08 13.42
N ALA A 221 2.43 20.31 12.48
CA ALA A 221 2.49 18.84 12.59
C ALA A 221 3.29 18.37 13.83
N PHE A 222 4.43 19.00 14.14
CA PHE A 222 5.17 18.68 15.36
C PHE A 222 4.44 19.08 16.63
N ALA A 223 3.74 20.22 16.65
CA ALA A 223 2.93 20.64 17.79
C ALA A 223 1.80 19.65 18.06
N ILE A 224 1.04 19.24 17.04
CA ILE A 224 0.02 18.20 17.09
C ILE A 224 0.60 16.88 17.61
N ALA A 225 1.72 16.42 17.06
CA ALA A 225 2.33 15.16 17.43
C ALA A 225 2.83 15.15 18.89
N GLN A 226 3.27 16.28 19.42
CA GLN A 226 3.67 16.42 20.83
C GLN A 226 2.46 16.42 21.77
N ASP A 227 1.38 17.05 21.38
CA ASP A 227 0.14 17.14 22.18
C ASP A 227 -0.61 15.81 22.22
N ALA A 228 -0.63 15.06 21.10
CA ALA A 228 -1.30 13.77 20.99
C ALA A 228 -0.71 12.69 21.92
N GLY A 229 0.60 12.75 22.21
CA GLY A 229 1.27 11.82 23.11
C GLY A 229 1.35 10.38 22.58
N GLU A 230 1.43 9.41 23.49
CA GLU A 230 1.58 7.99 23.17
C GLU A 230 0.24 7.26 23.04
N LEU A 231 0.23 6.14 22.31
CA LEU A 231 -0.95 5.28 22.09
C LEU A 231 -1.36 4.43 23.31
N ALA A 232 -0.91 4.77 24.52
CA ALA A 232 -1.16 3.97 25.71
C ALA A 232 -2.67 3.72 25.93
N GLY A 233 -3.04 2.46 26.12
CA GLY A 233 -4.42 2.05 26.38
C GLY A 233 -5.36 2.04 25.16
N ARG A 234 -4.89 2.39 23.98
CA ARG A 234 -5.69 2.32 22.75
C ARG A 234 -5.72 0.92 22.16
N ARG A 235 -6.85 0.54 21.56
CA ARG A 235 -6.92 -0.66 20.74
C ARG A 235 -6.17 -0.40 19.43
N LEU A 236 -5.18 -1.24 19.15
CA LEU A 236 -4.39 -1.18 17.94
C LEU A 236 -4.95 -2.14 16.89
N CYS A 237 -4.73 -1.81 15.64
CA CYS A 237 -4.98 -2.63 14.48
C CYS A 237 -3.74 -2.69 13.57
N ILE A 238 -3.74 -3.57 12.60
CA ILE A 238 -2.76 -3.54 11.53
C ILE A 238 -3.18 -2.44 10.55
N ALA A 239 -2.31 -1.45 10.36
CA ALA A 239 -2.47 -0.37 9.41
C ALA A 239 -1.61 -0.64 8.18
N ASN A 240 -2.17 -0.44 6.97
CA ASN A 240 -1.46 -0.63 5.70
C ASN A 240 -0.49 0.51 5.40
N THR A 241 -0.88 1.75 5.68
CA THR A 241 -0.14 3.01 5.48
C THR A 241 0.12 3.45 4.04
N GLU A 242 -0.39 2.72 3.03
CA GLU A 242 -0.25 3.06 1.60
C GLU A 242 -1.56 2.85 0.81
N LEU A 243 -2.61 3.54 1.20
CA LEU A 243 -3.98 3.34 0.73
C LEU A 243 -4.33 4.18 -0.51
N ASN A 244 -3.56 4.09 -1.59
CA ASN A 244 -3.95 4.71 -2.85
C ASN A 244 -4.99 3.86 -3.59
N SER A 245 -5.68 4.45 -4.59
CA SER A 245 -6.78 3.79 -5.33
C SER A 245 -6.38 2.48 -6.01
N HIS A 246 -5.13 2.31 -6.41
CA HIS A 246 -4.64 1.12 -7.10
C HIS A 246 -4.37 -0.06 -6.14
N ASN A 247 -4.26 0.20 -4.84
CA ASN A 247 -4.09 -0.84 -3.83
C ASN A 247 -5.43 -1.47 -3.41
N PHE A 248 -6.56 -0.88 -3.81
CA PHE A 248 -7.88 -1.50 -3.69
C PHE A 248 -8.27 -2.19 -5.00
N LEU A 249 -8.59 -3.46 -4.93
CA LEU A 249 -9.13 -4.24 -6.03
C LEU A 249 -10.62 -4.42 -5.82
N ILE A 250 -11.41 -3.64 -6.54
CA ILE A 250 -12.86 -3.66 -6.41
C ILE A 250 -13.45 -4.78 -7.27
N GLY A 251 -14.18 -5.65 -6.61
CA GLY A 251 -14.95 -6.73 -7.24
C GLY A 251 -16.28 -6.23 -7.80
N ASP A 252 -17.15 -7.18 -8.11
CA ASP A 252 -18.53 -6.93 -8.57
C ASP A 252 -19.52 -7.70 -7.67
N ASP A 253 -20.79 -7.72 -8.03
CA ASP A 253 -21.84 -8.42 -7.27
C ASP A 253 -21.57 -9.91 -7.03
N THR A 254 -20.65 -10.50 -7.78
CA THR A 254 -20.27 -11.92 -7.71
C THR A 254 -18.91 -12.17 -7.11
N ARG A 255 -18.09 -11.13 -6.95
CA ARG A 255 -16.70 -11.21 -6.47
C ARG A 255 -16.42 -10.18 -5.39
N PRO A 256 -15.78 -10.59 -4.29
CA PRO A 256 -15.40 -9.66 -3.22
C PRO A 256 -14.35 -8.64 -3.68
N SER A 257 -14.20 -7.59 -2.88
CA SER A 257 -13.18 -6.56 -3.05
C SER A 257 -12.02 -6.78 -2.07
N TYR A 258 -10.83 -6.30 -2.41
CA TYR A 258 -9.60 -6.62 -1.68
C TYR A 258 -8.69 -5.40 -1.50
N LEU A 259 -7.80 -5.48 -0.50
CA LEU A 259 -6.69 -4.57 -0.28
C LEU A 259 -5.37 -5.34 -0.47
N ILE A 260 -4.52 -4.83 -1.34
CA ILE A 260 -3.21 -5.39 -1.66
C ILE A 260 -2.08 -4.43 -1.26
N ASP A 261 -0.85 -4.83 -1.52
CA ASP A 261 0.37 -4.06 -1.27
C ASP A 261 0.61 -3.74 0.21
N TRP A 262 1.09 -4.76 0.92
CA TRP A 262 1.37 -4.73 2.35
C TRP A 262 2.87 -4.56 2.64
N GLU A 263 3.54 -3.64 1.95
CA GLU A 263 4.99 -3.47 2.11
C GLU A 263 5.40 -2.59 3.30
N LYS A 264 4.47 -1.77 3.85
CA LYS A 264 4.74 -0.90 5.01
C LYS A 264 3.74 -1.03 6.16
N PRO A 265 3.29 -2.22 6.52
CA PRO A 265 2.28 -2.33 7.55
C PRO A 265 2.87 -2.04 8.93
N LEU A 266 2.05 -1.42 9.78
CA LEU A 266 2.39 -1.10 11.16
C LEU A 266 1.31 -1.64 12.10
N LEU A 267 1.68 -1.92 13.34
CA LEU A 267 0.72 -2.03 14.42
C LEU A 267 0.44 -0.62 14.96
N SER A 268 -0.70 -0.08 14.62
CA SER A 268 -1.04 1.31 14.89
C SER A 268 -2.53 1.48 15.20
N VAL A 269 -3.08 2.66 14.99
CA VAL A 269 -4.49 3.00 15.18
C VAL A 269 -5.17 3.20 13.84
N ALA A 270 -6.48 2.98 13.78
CA ALA A 270 -7.26 3.10 12.56
C ALA A 270 -7.17 4.50 11.92
N GLU A 271 -7.03 5.55 12.72
CA GLU A 271 -6.89 6.93 12.25
C GLU A 271 -5.71 7.11 11.29
N GLN A 272 -4.64 6.31 11.42
CA GLN A 272 -3.49 6.38 10.53
C GLN A 272 -3.86 5.96 9.10
N ASP A 273 -4.59 4.86 8.93
CA ASP A 273 -5.06 4.41 7.63
C ASP A 273 -6.19 5.29 7.08
N LEU A 274 -7.17 5.63 7.92
CA LEU A 274 -8.28 6.48 7.51
C LEU A 274 -7.80 7.85 7.03
N SER A 275 -6.83 8.44 7.71
CA SER A 275 -6.24 9.70 7.27
C SER A 275 -5.49 9.55 5.95
N HIS A 276 -4.70 8.48 5.81
CA HIS A 276 -3.96 8.22 4.58
C HIS A 276 -4.91 8.06 3.37
N PHE A 277 -6.01 7.35 3.54
CA PHE A 277 -7.02 7.17 2.49
C PHE A 277 -7.73 8.48 2.10
N LEU A 278 -7.97 9.38 3.05
CA LEU A 278 -8.83 10.55 2.87
C LEU A 278 -8.10 11.84 2.45
N VAL A 279 -6.77 11.91 2.63
CA VAL A 279 -6.02 13.13 2.28
C VAL A 279 -5.87 13.33 0.77
N PRO A 280 -5.88 14.58 0.29
CA PRO A 280 -5.76 14.87 -1.14
C PRO A 280 -4.42 14.41 -1.75
N THR A 281 -3.36 14.31 -0.95
CA THR A 281 -2.06 13.79 -1.40
C THR A 281 -2.10 12.29 -1.74
N THR A 282 -3.13 11.57 -1.30
CA THR A 282 -3.40 10.18 -1.69
C THR A 282 -4.46 10.10 -2.78
N THR A 283 -5.62 10.75 -2.58
CA THR A 283 -6.73 10.62 -3.52
C THR A 283 -6.41 11.22 -4.89
N ASN A 284 -5.66 12.31 -4.92
CA ASN A 284 -5.24 12.99 -6.16
C ASN A 284 -3.95 12.39 -6.78
N TRP A 285 -3.31 11.40 -6.14
CA TRP A 285 -2.04 10.84 -6.61
C TRP A 285 -2.17 10.06 -7.92
N LYS A 286 -3.14 9.15 -7.98
CA LYS A 286 -3.41 8.29 -9.16
C LYS A 286 -4.70 8.65 -9.88
N THR A 287 -5.42 9.66 -9.39
CA THR A 287 -6.67 10.19 -9.96
C THR A 287 -6.63 11.72 -9.92
N ASP A 288 -7.73 12.36 -10.31
CA ASP A 288 -7.89 13.81 -10.16
C ASP A 288 -8.87 14.18 -9.02
N THR A 289 -9.15 13.22 -8.13
CA THR A 289 -10.14 13.37 -7.07
C THR A 289 -9.55 14.08 -5.86
N ILE A 290 -10.26 15.12 -5.38
CA ILE A 290 -10.03 15.75 -4.07
C ILE A 290 -11.35 15.66 -3.31
N LEU A 291 -11.37 14.91 -2.21
CA LEU A 291 -12.56 14.72 -1.41
C LEU A 291 -12.87 15.97 -0.58
N ASN A 292 -14.09 16.49 -0.73
CA ASN A 292 -14.56 17.55 0.17
C ASN A 292 -14.98 16.98 1.54
N ARG A 293 -15.24 17.84 2.52
CA ARG A 293 -15.58 17.44 3.88
C ARG A 293 -16.80 16.52 3.93
N THR A 294 -17.87 16.83 3.17
CA THR A 294 -19.08 15.99 3.14
C THR A 294 -18.79 14.58 2.64
N GLN A 295 -17.92 14.42 1.64
CA GLN A 295 -17.53 13.11 1.13
C GLN A 295 -16.68 12.35 2.15
N ARG A 296 -15.77 13.02 2.85
CA ARG A 296 -14.99 12.43 3.94
C ARG A 296 -15.90 11.97 5.08
N ASP A 297 -16.86 12.82 5.49
CA ASP A 297 -17.81 12.50 6.55
C ASP A 297 -18.70 11.31 6.16
N ALA A 298 -19.20 11.24 4.93
CA ALA A 298 -20.00 10.12 4.44
C ALA A 298 -19.21 8.79 4.45
N PHE A 299 -17.93 8.82 4.10
CA PHE A 299 -17.05 7.66 4.21
C PHE A 299 -16.86 7.22 5.65
N LEU A 300 -16.68 8.16 6.57
CA LEU A 300 -16.52 7.86 8.00
C LEU A 300 -17.81 7.29 8.61
N ASP A 301 -18.98 7.80 8.21
CA ASP A 301 -20.29 7.24 8.61
C ASP A 301 -20.39 5.76 8.19
N GLU A 302 -19.96 5.43 6.98
CA GLU A 302 -19.95 4.06 6.46
C GLU A 302 -18.96 3.16 7.21
N TYR A 303 -17.73 3.65 7.43
CA TYR A 303 -16.70 2.94 8.17
C TYR A 303 -17.16 2.64 9.61
N GLU A 304 -17.66 3.63 10.34
CA GLU A 304 -18.14 3.47 11.72
C GLU A 304 -19.30 2.47 11.80
N ARG A 305 -20.20 2.49 10.80
CA ARG A 305 -21.29 1.52 10.70
C ARG A 305 -20.75 0.11 10.46
N ALA A 306 -19.82 -0.04 9.51
CA ALA A 306 -19.23 -1.32 9.14
C ALA A 306 -18.43 -1.96 10.27
N VAL A 307 -17.76 -1.16 11.11
CA VAL A 307 -16.92 -1.64 12.21
C VAL A 307 -17.64 -1.78 13.54
N THR A 308 -18.93 -1.37 13.61
CA THR A 308 -19.74 -1.39 14.83
C THR A 308 -19.74 -2.78 15.50
N GLY A 309 -19.42 -2.82 16.79
CA GLY A 309 -19.35 -4.04 17.59
C GLY A 309 -18.07 -4.86 17.38
N ARG A 310 -17.21 -4.50 16.43
CA ARG A 310 -15.97 -5.21 16.12
C ARG A 310 -14.71 -4.42 16.51
N PHE A 311 -14.77 -3.09 16.40
CA PHE A 311 -13.67 -2.19 16.72
C PHE A 311 -14.21 -0.89 17.35
N PRO A 312 -13.55 -0.32 18.39
CA PRO A 312 -14.04 0.89 19.05
C PRO A 312 -13.74 2.14 18.22
N THR A 313 -14.77 2.98 18.04
CA THR A 313 -14.68 4.25 17.30
C THR A 313 -14.85 5.49 18.16
N GLN A 314 -14.96 5.35 19.48
CA GLN A 314 -15.13 6.49 20.39
C GLN A 314 -13.98 7.50 20.26
N GLY A 315 -14.31 8.77 19.97
CA GLY A 315 -13.35 9.86 19.78
C GLY A 315 -12.48 9.71 18.53
N LEU A 316 -12.86 8.84 17.57
CA LEU A 316 -12.10 8.60 16.36
C LEU A 316 -12.01 9.85 15.50
N ARG A 317 -13.13 10.55 15.28
CA ARG A 317 -13.17 11.72 14.38
C ARG A 317 -12.35 12.89 14.90
N GLU A 318 -12.39 13.15 16.23
CA GLU A 318 -11.60 14.22 16.85
C GLU A 318 -10.08 13.96 16.66
N ARG A 319 -9.65 12.71 16.83
CA ARG A 319 -8.25 12.35 16.63
C ARG A 319 -7.86 12.26 15.16
N LEU A 320 -8.82 11.94 14.29
CA LEU A 320 -8.56 11.83 12.85
C LEU A 320 -8.16 13.18 12.24
N ASP A 321 -8.68 14.30 12.73
CA ASP A 321 -8.30 15.63 12.25
C ASP A 321 -6.79 15.89 12.41
N ASP A 322 -6.21 15.45 13.53
CA ASP A 322 -4.77 15.49 13.77
C ASP A 322 -3.99 14.63 12.76
N TYR A 323 -4.48 13.40 12.54
CA TYR A 323 -3.88 12.47 11.57
C TYR A 323 -4.01 12.99 10.14
N LEU A 324 -5.14 13.56 9.73
CA LEU A 324 -5.33 14.17 8.41
C LEU A 324 -4.29 15.27 8.16
N THR A 325 -4.10 16.16 9.15
CA THR A 325 -3.12 17.25 9.07
C THR A 325 -1.71 16.72 8.87
N VAL A 326 -1.26 15.78 9.72
CA VAL A 326 0.12 15.27 9.68
C VAL A 326 0.35 14.38 8.46
N THR A 327 -0.60 13.55 8.08
CA THR A 327 -0.50 12.67 6.91
C THR A 327 -0.48 13.45 5.59
N CYS A 328 -1.23 14.53 5.50
CA CYS A 328 -1.21 15.41 4.33
C CYS A 328 0.20 15.99 4.08
N LEU A 329 0.89 16.40 5.15
CA LEU A 329 2.28 16.87 5.06
C LEU A 329 3.22 15.79 4.51
N ARG A 330 3.01 14.52 4.87
CA ARG A 330 3.86 13.41 4.41
C ARG A 330 3.89 13.33 2.88
N GLY A 331 2.74 13.41 2.22
CA GLY A 331 2.67 13.42 0.75
C GLY A 331 3.36 14.64 0.12
N VAL A 332 3.20 15.82 0.72
CA VAL A 332 3.87 17.05 0.26
C VAL A 332 5.40 16.93 0.38
N THR A 333 5.91 16.47 1.51
CA THR A 333 7.35 16.35 1.74
C THR A 333 7.99 15.24 0.91
N TRP A 334 7.25 14.15 0.64
CA TRP A 334 7.67 13.14 -0.32
C TRP A 334 7.81 13.73 -1.73
N CYS A 335 6.82 14.51 -2.19
CA CYS A 335 6.90 15.21 -3.47
C CYS A 335 8.06 16.21 -3.53
N ALA A 336 8.34 16.92 -2.44
CA ALA A 336 9.48 17.82 -2.38
C ALA A 336 10.80 17.06 -2.54
N MET A 337 10.99 15.95 -1.85
CA MET A 337 12.15 15.08 -1.99
C MET A 337 12.26 14.53 -3.43
N ALA A 338 11.17 13.97 -3.95
CA ALA A 338 11.14 13.39 -5.29
C ALA A 338 11.37 14.43 -6.40
N CYS A 339 10.94 15.69 -6.21
CA CYS A 339 11.21 16.80 -7.15
C CYS A 339 12.70 16.99 -7.40
N VAL A 340 13.51 16.91 -6.34
CA VAL A 340 14.97 17.00 -6.45
C VAL A 340 15.51 15.81 -7.25
N ASP A 341 15.08 14.59 -6.94
CA ASP A 341 15.54 13.38 -7.64
C ASP A 341 15.19 13.42 -9.12
N TYR A 342 13.97 13.80 -9.45
CA TYR A 342 13.51 13.91 -10.84
C TYR A 342 14.23 15.03 -11.62
N THR A 343 14.66 16.08 -10.95
CA THR A 343 15.34 17.22 -11.61
C THR A 343 16.82 16.97 -11.77
N GLU A 344 17.49 16.43 -10.75
CA GLU A 344 18.95 16.24 -10.74
C GLU A 344 19.40 14.88 -11.30
N GLY A 345 18.48 14.03 -11.76
CA GLY A 345 18.81 12.71 -12.32
C GLY A 345 19.13 11.66 -11.25
N GLY A 346 18.34 11.64 -10.17
CA GLY A 346 18.43 10.64 -9.10
C GLY A 346 18.17 9.21 -9.59
N PRO A 347 18.41 8.19 -8.75
CA PRO A 347 18.20 6.79 -9.08
C PRO A 347 16.71 6.51 -9.29
N GLY A 348 16.36 5.96 -10.44
CA GLY A 348 15.00 5.54 -10.75
C GLY A 348 14.59 5.78 -12.20
N LEU A 349 13.55 5.09 -12.65
CA LEU A 349 12.95 5.37 -13.95
C LEU A 349 12.12 6.65 -13.86
N ARG A 350 12.41 7.60 -14.74
CA ARG A 350 11.67 8.85 -14.83
C ARG A 350 10.32 8.61 -15.50
N ASN A 351 9.23 8.97 -14.82
CA ASN A 351 7.87 8.96 -15.36
C ASN A 351 7.36 10.41 -15.41
N GLU A 352 7.04 10.90 -16.60
CA GLU A 352 6.63 12.31 -16.81
C GLU A 352 5.29 12.63 -16.13
N ASP A 353 4.34 11.69 -16.08
CA ASP A 353 3.05 11.89 -15.39
C ASP A 353 3.26 12.01 -13.88
N THR A 354 4.10 11.15 -13.31
CA THR A 354 4.51 11.26 -11.90
C THR A 354 5.18 12.60 -11.61
N PHE A 355 6.08 13.05 -12.49
CA PHE A 355 6.73 14.33 -12.33
C PHE A 355 5.76 15.52 -12.45
N ALA A 356 4.78 15.43 -13.32
CA ALA A 356 3.71 16.43 -13.41
C ALA A 356 2.90 16.52 -12.10
N LYS A 357 2.54 15.37 -11.49
CA LYS A 357 1.87 15.31 -10.18
C LYS A 357 2.73 15.88 -9.05
N ILE A 358 4.03 15.56 -9.02
CA ILE A 358 4.99 16.13 -8.06
C ILE A 358 4.99 17.66 -8.14
N LYS A 359 5.08 18.23 -9.34
CA LYS A 359 5.03 19.69 -9.55
C LYS A 359 3.69 20.29 -9.16
N GLN A 360 2.57 19.60 -9.46
CA GLN A 360 1.24 20.02 -9.05
C GLN A 360 1.16 20.14 -7.52
N PHE A 361 1.63 19.13 -6.76
CA PHE A 361 1.57 19.11 -5.30
C PHE A 361 2.45 20.17 -4.64
N LEU A 362 3.50 20.62 -5.31
CA LEU A 362 4.35 21.73 -4.83
C LEU A 362 3.92 23.11 -5.35
N SER A 363 2.90 23.17 -6.21
CA SER A 363 2.39 24.45 -6.69
C SER A 363 1.79 25.29 -5.55
N ARG A 364 1.83 26.62 -5.72
CA ARG A 364 1.21 27.55 -4.78
C ARG A 364 -0.28 27.25 -4.57
N GLU A 365 -1.00 27.00 -5.65
CA GLU A 365 -2.43 26.72 -5.61
C GLU A 365 -2.75 25.49 -4.76
N TYR A 366 -2.01 24.39 -4.97
CA TYR A 366 -2.23 23.14 -4.23
C TYR A 366 -1.85 23.28 -2.74
N LEU A 367 -0.72 23.91 -2.44
CA LEU A 367 -0.28 24.11 -1.06
C LEU A 367 -1.18 25.08 -0.28
N GLU A 368 -1.78 26.10 -0.93
CA GLU A 368 -2.77 26.97 -0.29
C GLU A 368 -4.09 26.22 -0.07
N MET A 369 -4.53 25.41 -1.02
CA MET A 369 -5.73 24.56 -0.86
C MET A 369 -5.58 23.62 0.36
N ILE A 370 -4.43 22.92 0.46
CA ILE A 370 -4.14 22.07 1.63
C ILE A 370 -4.10 22.88 2.91
N TRP A 371 -3.46 24.05 2.87
CA TRP A 371 -3.38 24.91 4.05
C TRP A 371 -4.76 25.33 4.55
N ASP A 372 -5.64 25.72 3.66
CA ASP A 372 -6.98 26.17 4.00
C ASP A 372 -7.88 25.06 4.55
N ASP A 373 -7.73 23.81 4.05
CA ASP A 373 -8.57 22.68 4.46
C ASP A 373 -8.07 21.99 5.75
N PHE A 374 -6.75 21.91 5.97
CA PHE A 374 -6.17 21.09 7.05
C PHE A 374 -5.32 21.85 8.08
N TYR A 375 -4.91 23.08 7.82
CA TYR A 375 -3.97 23.80 8.67
C TYR A 375 -4.46 25.13 9.22
N ARG A 376 -5.48 25.72 8.60
CA ARG A 376 -6.10 26.95 9.12
C ARG A 376 -6.89 26.59 10.37
N GLU A 377 -6.71 27.37 11.44
CA GLU A 377 -7.57 27.31 12.61
C GLU A 377 -8.99 27.77 12.24
N ALA A 378 -10.02 27.04 12.73
CA ALA A 378 -11.42 27.32 12.45
C ALA A 378 -11.87 28.60 13.17
#